data_ba6a9ebec04d40441cf285290e8b0257
#
_entry.id   ba6a9ebec04d40441cf285290e8b0257
#
_cell.length_a   1.000
_cell.length_b   1.000
_cell.length_c   1.000
_cell.angle_alpha   90.00
_cell.angle_beta   90.00
_cell.angle_gamma   90.00
#
_symmetry.space_group_name_H-M   'P 1'
#
loop_
_entity.id
_entity.type
_entity.pdbx_description
1 polymer ?
#
loop_
_entity_poly.entity_id
_entity_poly.type
_entity_poly.pdbx_seq_one_letter_code
_entity_poly.pdbx_strand_id
1 'polypeptide(L)'
;MQRLLAAWTQRFADPHLPRSLASQLRAAGFQVKPPEVLVLLNPEYDPDTYSVANGEIMADFAVARGGMTREEADAWQADLRQLGREGRYFYSLNRYLFLTTR
;
A
#
# COMPACT_ATOMS: atom_id res chain seq x y z
N MET A 1 -7.37 -12.15 0.52
CA MET A 1 -7.07 -10.70 0.68
C MET A 1 -6.55 -10.37 2.08
N GLN A 2 -7.29 -10.71 3.14
CA GLN A 2 -6.87 -10.36 4.51
C GLN A 2 -5.51 -10.97 4.91
N ARG A 3 -5.25 -12.22 4.57
CA ARG A 3 -3.95 -12.87 4.84
C ARG A 3 -2.80 -12.16 4.13
N LEU A 4 -3.00 -11.77 2.89
CA LEU A 4 -1.98 -11.06 2.12
C LEU A 4 -1.70 -9.69 2.72
N LEU A 5 -2.74 -8.94 3.08
CA LEU A 5 -2.59 -7.64 3.71
C LEU A 5 -1.92 -7.75 5.09
N ALA A 6 -2.25 -8.77 5.87
CA ALA A 6 -1.61 -9.00 7.16
C ALA A 6 -0.10 -9.28 6.99
N ALA A 7 0.26 -10.12 6.01
CA ALA A 7 1.66 -10.40 5.70
C ALA A 7 2.40 -9.15 5.24
N TRP A 8 1.77 -8.35 4.37
CA TRP A 8 2.35 -7.11 3.88
C TRP A 8 2.59 -6.08 4.97
N THR A 9 1.63 -5.97 5.91
CA THR A 9 1.73 -5.03 7.04
C THR A 9 2.94 -5.33 7.94
N GLN A 10 3.33 -6.60 8.08
CA GLN A 10 4.50 -7.00 8.87
C GLN A 10 5.83 -6.44 8.34
N ARG A 11 5.86 -6.01 7.08
CA ARG A 11 7.03 -5.39 6.47
C ARG A 11 7.38 -4.03 7.11
N PHE A 12 6.40 -3.34 7.67
CA PHE A 12 6.58 -1.97 8.13
C PHE A 12 7.00 -1.94 9.60
N ALA A 13 7.96 -1.05 9.93
CA ALA A 13 8.36 -0.80 11.31
C ALA A 13 7.19 -0.21 12.12
N ASP A 14 6.41 0.67 11.50
CA ASP A 14 5.20 1.25 12.08
C ASP A 14 4.13 1.40 11.00
N PRO A 15 3.18 0.46 10.91
CA PRO A 15 2.13 0.51 9.87
C PRO A 15 1.13 1.64 10.06
N HIS A 16 1.15 2.32 11.23
CA HIS A 16 0.25 3.43 11.55
C HIS A 16 0.98 4.77 11.67
N LEU A 17 2.19 4.87 11.13
CA LEU A 17 3.05 6.03 11.25
C LEU A 17 2.36 7.37 10.93
N PRO A 18 1.53 7.51 9.88
CA PRO A 18 0.90 8.79 9.59
C PRO A 18 0.10 9.39 10.75
N ARG A 19 -0.45 8.55 11.63
CA ARG A 19 -1.23 9.02 12.78
C ARG A 19 -0.39 9.72 13.85
N SER A 20 0.88 9.37 13.95
CA SER A 20 1.78 9.87 15.02
C SER A 20 2.96 10.68 14.49
N LEU A 21 3.15 10.73 13.17
CA LEU A 21 4.37 11.32 12.59
C LEU A 21 4.52 12.80 12.92
N ALA A 22 3.45 13.60 12.86
CA ALA A 22 3.52 15.01 13.20
C ALA A 22 3.96 15.23 14.65
N SER A 23 3.43 14.43 15.57
CA SER A 23 3.82 14.48 16.99
C SER A 23 5.29 14.14 17.19
N GLN A 24 5.77 13.09 16.52
CA GLN A 24 7.17 12.69 16.60
C GLN A 24 8.11 13.75 16.02
N LEU A 25 7.73 14.38 14.92
CA LEU A 25 8.51 15.45 14.30
C LEU A 25 8.59 16.68 15.21
N ARG A 26 7.49 17.07 15.85
CA ARG A 26 7.49 18.17 16.82
C ARG A 26 8.38 17.84 18.03
N ALA A 27 8.32 16.63 18.53
CA ALA A 27 9.17 16.18 19.63
C ALA A 27 10.66 16.22 19.26
N ALA A 28 10.99 16.05 17.98
CA ALA A 28 12.35 16.13 17.45
C ALA A 28 12.80 17.57 17.14
N GLY A 29 11.95 18.58 17.41
CA GLY A 29 12.30 19.99 17.24
C GLY A 29 11.87 20.62 15.92
N PHE A 30 11.05 19.94 15.13
CA PHE A 30 10.55 20.49 13.87
C PHE A 30 9.22 21.22 14.07
N GLN A 31 9.02 22.27 13.27
CA GLN A 31 7.72 22.87 13.07
C GLN A 31 7.03 22.10 11.93
N VAL A 32 5.81 21.66 12.15
CA VAL A 32 5.09 20.81 11.20
C VAL A 32 3.86 21.56 10.71
N LYS A 33 3.77 21.71 9.39
CA LYS A 33 2.57 22.26 8.75
C LYS A 33 1.46 21.19 8.74
N PRO A 34 0.19 21.58 8.62
CA PRO A 34 -0.88 20.61 8.48
C PRO A 34 -0.58 19.65 7.33
N PRO A 35 -0.76 18.34 7.52
CA PRO A 35 -0.46 17.38 6.47
C PRO A 35 -1.39 17.53 5.27
N GLU A 36 -0.83 17.27 4.09
CA GLU A 36 -1.57 17.24 2.85
C GLU A 36 -1.70 15.81 2.38
N VAL A 37 -2.77 15.52 1.64
CA VAL A 37 -2.98 14.19 1.06
C VAL A 37 -2.94 14.28 -0.45
N LEU A 38 -2.18 13.36 -1.06
CA LEU A 38 -2.20 13.11 -2.50
C LEU A 38 -2.82 11.73 -2.72
N VAL A 39 -3.91 11.69 -3.47
CA VAL A 39 -4.59 10.45 -3.79
C VAL A 39 -4.02 9.87 -5.07
N LEU A 40 -3.59 8.62 -5.01
CA LEU A 40 -3.29 7.83 -6.20
C LEU A 40 -4.51 6.98 -6.51
N LEU A 41 -5.07 7.14 -7.70
CA LEU A 41 -6.27 6.41 -8.11
C LEU A 41 -5.99 5.64 -9.39
N ASN A 42 -6.16 4.32 -9.33
CA ASN A 42 -6.11 3.45 -10.51
C ASN A 42 -7.47 2.72 -10.60
N PRO A 43 -8.42 3.24 -11.36
CA PRO A 43 -9.76 2.65 -11.46
C PRO A 43 -9.84 1.51 -12.47
N GLU A 44 -8.74 1.19 -13.14
CA GLU A 44 -8.65 0.12 -14.14
C GLU A 44 -7.43 -0.75 -13.88
N TYR A 45 -7.54 -2.03 -14.22
CA TYR A 45 -6.40 -2.94 -14.18
C TYR A 45 -5.52 -2.68 -15.41
N ASP A 46 -4.42 -1.98 -15.21
CA ASP A 46 -3.43 -1.67 -16.24
C ASP A 46 -2.05 -2.05 -15.72
N PRO A 47 -1.35 -3.00 -16.40
CA PRO A 47 -0.01 -3.43 -15.97
C PRO A 47 1.02 -2.32 -15.84
N ASP A 48 0.82 -1.19 -16.53
CA ASP A 48 1.74 -0.07 -16.47
C ASP A 48 1.46 0.87 -15.29
N THR A 49 0.47 0.56 -14.45
CA THR A 49 0.14 1.38 -13.29
C THR A 49 0.84 0.90 -12.02
N TYR A 50 0.95 1.82 -11.05
CA TYR A 50 1.53 1.55 -9.74
C TYR A 50 0.79 0.40 -9.02
N SER A 51 -0.54 0.38 -9.08
CA SER A 51 -1.31 -0.61 -8.31
C SER A 51 -1.01 -2.05 -8.73
N VAL A 52 -0.86 -2.30 -10.03
CA VAL A 52 -0.56 -3.64 -10.53
C VAL A 52 0.87 -4.04 -10.16
N ALA A 53 1.84 -3.16 -10.38
CA ALA A 53 3.23 -3.42 -10.01
C ALA A 53 3.39 -3.67 -8.50
N ASN A 54 2.72 -2.85 -7.68
CA ASN A 54 2.74 -3.03 -6.24
C ASN A 54 2.08 -4.34 -5.80
N GLY A 55 1.02 -4.75 -6.48
CA GLY A 55 0.36 -6.03 -6.23
C GLY A 55 1.28 -7.23 -6.46
N GLU A 56 2.11 -7.17 -7.49
CA GLU A 56 3.12 -8.21 -7.74
C GLU A 56 4.16 -8.27 -6.62
N ILE A 57 4.65 -7.12 -6.18
CA ILE A 57 5.61 -7.03 -5.07
C ILE A 57 4.99 -7.59 -3.78
N MET A 58 3.75 -7.24 -3.50
CA MET A 58 3.03 -7.74 -2.31
C MET A 58 2.87 -9.27 -2.36
N ALA A 59 2.52 -9.81 -3.52
CA ALA A 59 2.37 -11.26 -3.70
C ALA A 59 3.70 -11.98 -3.48
N ASP A 60 4.78 -11.48 -4.07
CA ASP A 60 6.11 -12.06 -3.92
C ASP A 60 6.59 -12.02 -2.46
N PHE A 61 6.35 -10.92 -1.77
CA PHE A 61 6.67 -10.80 -0.35
C PHE A 61 5.86 -11.79 0.50
N ALA A 62 4.57 -11.94 0.23
CA ALA A 62 3.72 -12.86 0.96
C ALA A 62 4.17 -14.32 0.80
N VAL A 63 4.64 -14.70 -0.38
CA VAL A 63 5.21 -16.02 -0.62
C VAL A 63 6.54 -16.20 0.11
N ALA A 64 7.42 -15.21 0.03
CA ALA A 64 8.76 -15.31 0.60
C ALA A 64 8.76 -15.29 2.13
N ARG A 65 7.88 -14.50 2.75
CA ARG A 65 7.94 -14.21 4.18
C ARG A 65 6.59 -14.27 4.91
N GLY A 66 5.49 -14.29 4.19
CA GLY A 66 4.14 -14.22 4.76
C GLY A 66 3.45 -15.57 4.92
N GLY A 67 4.09 -16.67 4.60
CA GLY A 67 3.53 -18.00 4.73
C GLY A 67 2.48 -18.37 3.67
N MET A 68 2.36 -17.59 2.60
CA MET A 68 1.50 -17.94 1.48
C MET A 68 2.25 -18.83 0.47
N THR A 69 1.51 -19.76 -0.15
CA THR A 69 2.06 -20.54 -1.26
C THR A 69 2.07 -19.70 -2.53
N ARG A 70 2.93 -20.08 -3.48
CA ARG A 70 2.93 -19.43 -4.80
C ARG A 70 1.57 -19.60 -5.49
N GLU A 71 0.94 -20.74 -5.34
CA GLU A 71 -0.38 -21.01 -5.89
C GLU A 71 -1.45 -20.05 -5.34
N GLU A 72 -1.44 -19.81 -4.02
CA GLU A 72 -2.37 -18.85 -3.39
C GLU A 72 -2.14 -17.42 -3.91
N ALA A 73 -0.89 -17.00 -4.02
CA ALA A 73 -0.53 -15.67 -4.51
C ALA A 73 -0.93 -15.49 -5.99
N ASP A 74 -0.70 -16.50 -6.81
CA ASP A 74 -1.08 -16.48 -8.23
C ASP A 74 -2.60 -16.44 -8.39
N ALA A 75 -3.35 -17.16 -7.54
CA ALA A 75 -4.81 -17.10 -7.54
C ALA A 75 -5.32 -15.72 -7.18
N TRP A 76 -4.72 -15.07 -6.19
CA TRP A 76 -5.06 -13.70 -5.82
C TRP A 76 -4.82 -12.72 -6.97
N GLN A 77 -3.68 -12.81 -7.64
CA GLN A 77 -3.38 -11.96 -8.79
C GLN A 77 -4.33 -12.24 -9.97
N ALA A 78 -4.70 -13.49 -10.19
CA ALA A 78 -5.69 -13.86 -11.22
C ALA A 78 -7.06 -13.24 -10.93
N ASP A 79 -7.47 -13.20 -9.65
CA ASP A 79 -8.72 -12.55 -9.24
C ASP A 79 -8.71 -11.06 -9.55
N LEU A 80 -7.59 -10.38 -9.33
CA LEU A 80 -7.44 -8.95 -9.65
C LEU A 80 -7.57 -8.72 -11.16
N ARG A 81 -6.94 -9.56 -11.98
CA ARG A 81 -7.07 -9.48 -13.43
C ARG A 81 -8.51 -9.70 -13.88
N GLN A 82 -9.21 -10.64 -13.22
CA GLN A 82 -10.62 -10.92 -13.54
C GLN A 82 -11.50 -9.72 -13.19
N LEU A 83 -11.28 -9.08 -12.04
CA LEU A 83 -11.97 -7.84 -11.68
C LEU A 83 -11.76 -6.76 -12.75
N GLY A 84 -10.54 -6.68 -13.29
CA GLY A 84 -10.22 -5.76 -14.39
C GLY A 84 -11.06 -6.04 -15.63
N ARG A 85 -11.18 -7.31 -16.03
CA ARG A 85 -12.00 -7.70 -17.19
C ARG A 85 -13.49 -7.41 -16.98
N GLU A 86 -13.95 -7.48 -15.75
CA GLU A 86 -15.35 -7.21 -15.39
C GLU A 86 -15.65 -5.72 -15.17
N GLY A 87 -14.65 -4.84 -15.30
CA GLY A 87 -14.81 -3.42 -15.02
C GLY A 87 -15.04 -3.11 -13.53
N ARG A 88 -14.58 -3.99 -12.65
CA ARG A 88 -14.78 -3.90 -11.19
C ARG A 88 -13.48 -3.67 -10.43
N TYR A 89 -12.38 -3.43 -11.12
CA TYR A 89 -11.11 -3.11 -10.47
C TYR A 89 -11.14 -1.66 -9.97
N PHE A 90 -10.69 -1.49 -8.75
CA PHE A 90 -10.58 -0.15 -8.16
C PHE A 90 -9.47 -0.16 -7.13
N TYR A 91 -8.52 0.75 -7.29
CA TYR A 91 -7.41 0.90 -6.35
C TYR A 91 -7.25 2.38 -6.00
N SER A 92 -7.21 2.65 -4.71
CA SER A 92 -6.96 4.00 -4.19
C SER A 92 -5.95 3.94 -3.05
N LEU A 93 -4.99 4.85 -3.07
CA LEU A 93 -3.95 4.98 -2.06
C LEU A 93 -3.81 6.44 -1.68
N ASN A 94 -3.86 6.74 -0.39
CA ASN A 94 -3.53 8.06 0.12
C ASN A 94 -2.05 8.16 0.44
N ARG A 95 -1.42 9.21 -0.08
CA ARG A 95 -0.06 9.61 0.31
C ARG A 95 -0.15 10.86 1.16
N TYR A 96 0.46 10.81 2.33
CA TYR A 96 0.45 11.93 3.28
C TYR A 96 1.78 12.65 3.23
N LEU A 97 1.73 13.98 3.06
CA LEU A 97 2.90 14.84 3.00
C LEU A 97 2.97 15.68 4.27
N PHE A 98 4.11 15.61 4.95
CA PHE A 98 4.39 16.38 6.16
C PHE A 98 5.52 17.35 5.85
N LEU A 99 5.18 18.63 5.65
CA LEU A 99 6.16 19.67 5.40
C LEU A 99 6.65 20.21 6.73
N THR A 100 7.96 20.25 6.90
CA THR A 100 8.59 20.65 8.14
C THR A 100 9.64 21.72 7.93
N THR A 101 9.84 22.54 8.97
CA THR A 101 10.93 23.50 9.05
C THR A 101 11.64 23.34 10.40
N ARG A 102 12.87 23.73 10.44
CA ARG A 102 13.64 23.80 11.70
C ARG A 102 13.65 25.17 12.30
#